data_a7e9aac0ff71c16f307ed459aaade1ad
#
_entry.id   a7e9aac0ff71c16f307ed459aaade1ad
#
_cell.length_a   1.000
_cell.length_b   1.000
_cell.length_c   1.000
_cell.angle_alpha   90.00
_cell.angle_beta   90.00
_cell.angle_gamma   90.00
#
_symmetry.space_group_name_H-M   'P 1'
#
loop_
_entity.id
_entity.type
_entity.pdbx_description
1 polymer ?
#
loop_
_entity_poly.entity_id
_entity_poly.type
_entity_poly.pdbx_seq_one_letter_code
_entity_poly.pdbx_strand_id
1 'polypeptide(L)'
;MVDYRISRRTLLAGTAAAGALSLTGLPARAEVNWKKYAGTKLEVILAKGPRGDNLQKNIKEFTDLTGIQVESEQIPEQQQRQKVVIELTSGRPSFDVVHMSYHVQKRQFEKAGWLADMTPFMKDPTLTAPDLVESDFSAAGLQYAKNDKGQMLSLPWSVDYFILYYNKELFQKKGVAVPKTFDEMIAAAEKLTDPKEGTYGFVGRGLRNANMTLWTNFFLNCGGEFLDAKGNILTDGPEAIEATKIYQTLLTKVAPPGVVGFNWMESMASFTQGRSAMWIDGVGWAPPLEDPAASRVVGKVGYTVVPAGPKGQYSATYGDGLGIAAASKNKEAAYLLCQWAVSKKQGARLLQAGGGVPFRNSILNDAEVQSGVKMPKEWLQSVIDSAKISKLGLPVIIPVAEFRDLVGAAVTSTITGTDPATELKKAHEQFRPILERSEKT
;
A
#
# COMPACT_ATOMS: atom_id res chain seq x y z
N MET A 1 -0.66 68.24 35.12
CA MET A 1 0.77 68.46 35.34
C MET A 1 1.07 68.10 36.79
N VAL A 2 1.54 66.91 37.07
CA VAL A 2 2.15 66.58 38.36
C VAL A 2 3.38 65.76 38.06
N ASP A 3 4.51 66.40 38.37
CA ASP A 3 5.87 65.96 38.13
C ASP A 3 6.29 65.00 39.26
N TYR A 4 6.62 63.73 38.97
CA TYR A 4 7.19 62.82 39.97
C TYR A 4 8.64 62.51 39.62
N ARG A 5 9.52 63.30 40.25
CA ARG A 5 10.97 63.03 40.29
C ARG A 5 11.25 61.94 41.31
N ILE A 6 11.66 60.72 40.80
CA ILE A 6 12.17 59.64 41.65
C ILE A 6 13.64 59.89 41.98
N SER A 7 13.88 60.08 43.30
CA SER A 7 15.19 60.31 43.88
C SER A 7 16.14 59.08 43.78
N ARG A 8 17.39 59.38 43.43
CA ARG A 8 18.52 58.36 43.28
C ARG A 8 19.04 57.76 44.60
N ARG A 9 18.23 57.68 45.66
CA ARG A 9 18.69 57.21 46.99
C ARG A 9 18.02 55.92 47.51
N THR A 10 17.33 55.12 46.68
CA THR A 10 16.72 53.86 47.10
C THR A 10 17.27 52.67 46.34
N LEU A 11 18.53 52.70 46.00
CA LEU A 11 19.23 51.64 45.31
C LEU A 11 20.45 51.22 46.14
N LEU A 12 20.22 50.64 47.31
CA LEU A 12 21.25 49.93 48.10
C LEU A 12 20.66 49.40 49.44
N ALA A 13 19.73 48.45 49.36
CA ALA A 13 19.47 47.50 50.46
C ALA A 13 18.60 46.38 49.92
N GLY A 14 19.20 45.27 49.49
CA GLY A 14 18.49 44.10 48.96
C GLY A 14 19.44 43.08 48.42
N THR A 15 20.53 42.84 49.17
CA THR A 15 21.43 41.69 48.88
C THR A 15 20.85 40.44 49.55
N ALA A 16 20.97 39.30 48.81
CA ALA A 16 20.93 37.94 49.26
C ALA A 16 19.55 37.30 49.51
N ALA A 17 18.91 36.92 48.40
CA ALA A 17 18.26 35.63 48.32
C ALA A 17 18.47 35.10 46.90
N ALA A 18 19.66 34.61 46.64
CA ALA A 18 19.91 33.74 45.50
C ALA A 18 19.19 32.41 45.76
N GLY A 19 17.89 32.42 45.44
CA GLY A 19 17.12 31.18 45.27
C GLY A 19 17.75 30.47 44.08
N ALA A 20 18.42 29.33 44.34
CA ALA A 20 18.75 28.36 43.36
C ALA A 20 17.47 27.95 42.65
N LEU A 21 17.15 28.54 41.50
CA LEU A 21 16.30 27.96 40.48
C LEU A 21 17.07 26.72 40.05
N SER A 22 16.79 25.60 40.71
CA SER A 22 17.06 24.28 40.16
C SER A 22 16.34 24.29 38.80
N LEU A 23 17.10 24.51 37.76
CA LEU A 23 16.75 24.05 36.42
C LEU A 23 16.50 22.55 36.58
N THR A 24 15.24 22.18 36.86
CA THR A 24 14.78 20.83 36.64
C THR A 24 14.97 20.63 35.16
N GLY A 25 16.13 20.08 34.79
CA GLY A 25 16.42 19.69 33.42
C GLY A 25 15.25 18.86 32.97
N LEU A 26 14.58 19.31 31.94
CA LEU A 26 13.69 18.44 31.18
C LEU A 26 14.49 17.14 30.98
N PRO A 27 13.94 15.97 31.29
CA PRO A 27 14.67 14.73 31.11
C PRO A 27 15.19 14.72 29.68
N ALA A 28 16.52 14.63 29.52
CA ALA A 28 17.13 14.53 28.21
C ALA A 28 16.41 13.38 27.51
N ARG A 29 15.68 13.69 26.44
CA ARG A 29 14.94 12.68 25.69
C ARG A 29 15.99 11.68 25.22
N ALA A 30 15.87 10.42 25.60
CA ALA A 30 16.85 9.41 25.25
C ALA A 30 16.94 9.38 23.72
N GLU A 31 18.15 9.54 23.20
CA GLU A 31 18.42 9.42 21.77
C GLU A 31 18.56 7.94 21.42
N VAL A 32 18.11 7.60 20.20
CA VAL A 32 18.26 6.24 19.68
C VAL A 32 19.74 5.88 19.61
N ASN A 33 20.12 4.79 20.24
CA ASN A 33 21.47 4.26 20.11
C ASN A 33 21.58 3.39 18.83
N TRP A 34 21.72 4.04 17.70
CA TRP A 34 21.83 3.37 16.41
C TRP A 34 22.98 2.38 16.32
N LYS A 35 24.07 2.56 17.10
CA LYS A 35 25.26 1.69 17.08
C LYS A 35 25.23 0.56 18.09
N LYS A 36 24.14 0.42 18.87
CA LYS A 36 24.00 -0.61 19.91
C LYS A 36 24.29 -2.04 19.42
N TYR A 37 23.98 -2.32 18.16
CA TYR A 37 24.13 -3.64 17.54
C TYR A 37 25.13 -3.64 16.39
N ALA A 38 26.12 -2.74 16.41
CA ALA A 38 27.16 -2.69 15.38
C ALA A 38 27.90 -4.04 15.28
N GLY A 39 28.21 -4.46 14.04
CA GLY A 39 28.80 -5.76 13.75
C GLY A 39 27.82 -6.91 13.58
N THR A 40 26.52 -6.70 13.88
CA THR A 40 25.45 -7.68 13.58
C THR A 40 25.25 -7.78 12.06
N LYS A 41 24.94 -8.98 11.57
CA LYS A 41 24.52 -9.24 10.21
C LYS A 41 23.03 -9.57 10.20
N LEU A 42 22.29 -8.90 9.31
CA LEU A 42 20.85 -9.14 9.05
C LEU A 42 20.63 -9.66 7.65
N GLU A 43 19.74 -10.62 7.53
CA GLU A 43 19.23 -11.14 6.27
C GLU A 43 17.81 -10.61 6.03
N VAL A 44 17.54 -10.10 4.81
CA VAL A 44 16.28 -9.47 4.44
C VAL A 44 15.72 -10.06 3.16
N ILE A 45 14.48 -10.55 3.21
CA ILE A 45 13.78 -11.04 2.03
C ILE A 45 12.74 -10.03 1.54
N LEU A 46 12.87 -9.61 0.28
CA LEU A 46 12.04 -8.59 -0.36
C LEU A 46 11.29 -9.15 -1.56
N ALA A 47 10.08 -8.67 -1.80
CA ALA A 47 9.44 -8.82 -3.09
C ALA A 47 10.06 -7.84 -4.10
N LYS A 48 10.30 -8.30 -5.35
CA LYS A 48 10.84 -7.47 -6.41
C LYS A 48 9.87 -6.37 -6.80
N GLY A 49 10.36 -5.14 -6.88
CA GLY A 49 9.58 -3.97 -7.27
C GLY A 49 10.13 -2.66 -6.71
N PRO A 50 9.47 -1.52 -7.00
CA PRO A 50 9.98 -0.18 -6.68
C PRO A 50 10.33 0.03 -5.19
N ARG A 51 9.61 -0.62 -4.28
CA ARG A 51 9.87 -0.54 -2.83
C ARG A 51 11.17 -1.24 -2.44
N GLY A 52 11.34 -2.48 -2.92
CA GLY A 52 12.56 -3.26 -2.71
C GLY A 52 13.78 -2.56 -3.32
N ASP A 53 13.64 -2.03 -4.54
CA ASP A 53 14.69 -1.28 -5.22
C ASP A 53 15.10 -0.03 -4.44
N ASN A 54 14.10 0.73 -3.92
CA ASN A 54 14.37 1.90 -3.10
C ASN A 54 15.11 1.53 -1.79
N LEU A 55 14.70 0.45 -1.13
CA LEU A 55 15.35 -0.01 0.09
C LEU A 55 16.81 -0.41 -0.20
N GLN A 56 17.04 -1.30 -1.18
CA GLN A 56 18.38 -1.79 -1.52
C GLN A 56 19.33 -0.67 -1.94
N LYS A 57 18.85 0.27 -2.76
CA LYS A 57 19.64 1.43 -3.21
C LYS A 57 20.17 2.26 -2.03
N ASN A 58 19.42 2.33 -0.93
CA ASN A 58 19.73 3.19 0.19
C ASN A 58 20.29 2.44 1.41
N ILE A 59 20.35 1.09 1.38
CA ILE A 59 20.71 0.26 2.54
C ILE A 59 22.11 0.57 3.11
N LYS A 60 23.01 1.04 2.26
CA LYS A 60 24.35 1.50 2.69
C LYS A 60 24.28 2.61 3.73
N GLU A 61 23.30 3.51 3.64
CA GLU A 61 23.13 4.59 4.63
C GLU A 61 22.78 4.03 6.01
N PHE A 62 21.99 2.95 6.06
CA PHE A 62 21.69 2.25 7.30
C PHE A 62 22.93 1.61 7.89
N THR A 63 23.73 0.91 7.07
CA THR A 63 24.98 0.29 7.51
C THR A 63 25.97 1.35 8.03
N ASP A 64 26.13 2.48 7.34
CA ASP A 64 27.01 3.57 7.77
C ASP A 64 26.54 4.20 9.11
N LEU A 65 25.21 4.32 9.29
CA LEU A 65 24.61 4.85 10.51
C LEU A 65 24.79 3.91 11.73
N THR A 66 24.62 2.60 11.50
CA THR A 66 24.46 1.63 12.59
C THR A 66 25.66 0.72 12.80
N GLY A 67 26.47 0.50 11.76
CA GLY A 67 27.48 -0.57 11.74
C GLY A 67 26.89 -1.97 11.55
N ILE A 68 25.57 -2.11 11.34
CA ILE A 68 24.89 -3.37 11.04
C ILE A 68 25.04 -3.67 9.55
N GLN A 69 25.50 -4.88 9.22
CA GLN A 69 25.57 -5.35 7.86
C GLN A 69 24.21 -5.91 7.43
N VAL A 70 23.77 -5.59 6.21
CA VAL A 70 22.49 -6.07 5.69
C VAL A 70 22.70 -6.76 4.34
N GLU A 71 22.37 -8.03 4.27
CA GLU A 71 22.20 -8.76 3.02
C GLU A 71 20.71 -8.82 2.67
N SER A 72 20.38 -8.53 1.42
CA SER A 72 19.00 -8.48 0.98
C SER A 72 18.81 -9.19 -0.35
N GLU A 73 17.83 -10.07 -0.41
CA GLU A 73 17.42 -10.79 -1.62
C GLU A 73 16.08 -10.24 -2.12
N GLN A 74 15.98 -9.92 -3.42
CA GLN A 74 14.73 -9.61 -4.08
C GLN A 74 14.26 -10.77 -4.96
N ILE A 75 13.05 -11.25 -4.74
CA ILE A 75 12.45 -12.39 -5.46
C ILE A 75 11.13 -11.92 -6.09
N PRO A 76 10.76 -12.43 -7.29
CA PRO A 76 9.43 -12.18 -7.85
C PRO A 76 8.32 -12.48 -6.84
N GLU A 77 7.32 -11.60 -6.78
CA GLU A 77 6.33 -11.51 -5.70
C GLU A 77 5.70 -12.86 -5.30
N GLN A 78 5.23 -13.65 -6.27
CA GLN A 78 4.60 -14.94 -5.99
C GLN A 78 5.59 -15.98 -5.41
N GLN A 79 6.80 -15.99 -5.93
CA GLN A 79 7.86 -16.89 -5.45
C GLN A 79 8.34 -16.48 -4.06
N GLN A 80 8.45 -15.16 -3.79
CA GLN A 80 8.79 -14.63 -2.48
C GLN A 80 7.75 -15.08 -1.44
N ARG A 81 6.46 -14.93 -1.71
CA ARG A 81 5.39 -15.36 -0.81
C ARG A 81 5.45 -16.85 -0.48
N GLN A 82 5.68 -17.69 -1.50
CA GLN A 82 5.82 -19.15 -1.31
C GLN A 82 7.05 -19.49 -0.47
N LYS A 83 8.22 -18.94 -0.80
CA LYS A 83 9.47 -19.15 -0.04
C LYS A 83 9.31 -18.76 1.41
N VAL A 84 8.77 -17.57 1.67
CA VAL A 84 8.55 -17.07 3.03
C VAL A 84 7.67 -18.00 3.86
N VAL A 85 6.53 -18.45 3.30
CA VAL A 85 5.63 -19.39 3.99
C VAL A 85 6.32 -20.71 4.30
N ILE A 86 7.07 -21.29 3.34
CA ILE A 86 7.80 -22.54 3.55
C ILE A 86 8.83 -22.39 4.68
N GLU A 87 9.62 -21.33 4.66
CA GLU A 87 10.67 -21.10 5.65
C GLU A 87 10.11 -20.81 7.05
N LEU A 88 9.07 -19.98 7.15
CA LEU A 88 8.41 -19.69 8.44
C LEU A 88 7.74 -20.94 9.02
N THR A 89 7.13 -21.79 8.18
CA THR A 89 6.54 -23.05 8.62
C THR A 89 7.60 -24.03 9.14
N SER A 90 8.82 -24.00 8.58
CA SER A 90 9.93 -24.81 9.08
C SER A 90 10.43 -24.43 10.46
N GLY A 91 10.06 -23.24 10.96
CA GLY A 91 10.57 -22.63 12.19
C GLY A 91 12.03 -22.17 12.12
N ARG A 92 12.66 -22.23 10.95
CA ARG A 92 14.07 -21.85 10.73
C ARG A 92 14.21 -20.98 9.48
N PRO A 93 13.60 -19.79 9.44
CA PRO A 93 13.74 -18.90 8.30
C PRO A 93 15.20 -18.47 8.12
N SER A 94 15.62 -18.31 6.87
CA SER A 94 16.95 -17.81 6.50
C SER A 94 17.06 -16.28 6.60
N PHE A 95 15.99 -15.60 7.01
CA PHE A 95 15.90 -14.15 7.08
C PHE A 95 15.49 -13.68 8.48
N ASP A 96 15.94 -12.47 8.85
CA ASP A 96 15.53 -11.75 10.05
C ASP A 96 14.33 -10.85 9.76
N VAL A 97 14.33 -10.16 8.60
CA VAL A 97 13.28 -9.21 8.17
C VAL A 97 12.60 -9.69 6.89
N VAL A 98 11.29 -9.63 6.90
CA VAL A 98 10.44 -10.01 5.76
C VAL A 98 9.61 -8.84 5.27
N HIS A 99 9.66 -8.58 3.95
CA HIS A 99 8.68 -7.77 3.26
C HIS A 99 7.37 -8.55 3.14
N MET A 100 6.32 -8.06 3.78
CA MET A 100 5.00 -8.68 3.81
C MET A 100 4.05 -7.95 2.88
N SER A 101 3.34 -8.70 2.04
CA SER A 101 2.12 -8.19 1.40
C SER A 101 0.95 -8.37 2.36
N TYR A 102 0.54 -7.33 3.05
CA TYR A 102 -0.47 -7.37 4.10
C TYR A 102 -1.77 -8.04 3.68
N HIS A 103 -2.26 -7.65 2.53
CA HIS A 103 -3.51 -8.13 1.97
C HIS A 103 -3.54 -9.64 1.64
N VAL A 104 -2.38 -10.34 1.73
CA VAL A 104 -2.28 -11.78 1.46
C VAL A 104 -1.71 -12.56 2.65
N GLN A 105 -0.87 -11.93 3.46
CA GLN A 105 -0.05 -12.67 4.44
C GLN A 105 -0.39 -12.33 5.90
N LYS A 106 -1.01 -11.16 6.16
CA LYS A 106 -1.23 -10.63 7.51
C LYS A 106 -1.89 -11.64 8.43
N ARG A 107 -3.05 -12.13 8.07
CA ARG A 107 -3.85 -12.99 8.95
C ARG A 107 -3.20 -14.36 9.18
N GLN A 108 -2.62 -14.93 8.15
CA GLN A 108 -1.89 -16.20 8.25
C GLN A 108 -0.69 -16.07 9.20
N PHE A 109 0.14 -15.02 9.02
CA PHE A 109 1.34 -14.84 9.82
C PHE A 109 1.02 -14.54 11.29
N GLU A 110 -0.03 -13.75 11.53
CA GLU A 110 -0.56 -13.46 12.86
C GLU A 110 -0.99 -14.74 13.58
N LYS A 111 -1.86 -15.53 12.97
CA LYS A 111 -2.40 -16.76 13.57
C LYS A 111 -1.31 -17.80 13.84
N ALA A 112 -0.37 -17.92 12.93
CA ALA A 112 0.76 -18.86 13.09
C ALA A 112 1.84 -18.38 14.07
N GLY A 113 1.77 -17.12 14.54
CA GLY A 113 2.77 -16.58 15.47
C GLY A 113 4.15 -16.43 14.84
N TRP A 114 4.24 -16.20 13.55
CA TRP A 114 5.51 -16.17 12.80
C TRP A 114 6.27 -14.86 12.91
N LEU A 115 5.64 -13.82 13.46
CA LEU A 115 6.23 -12.48 13.60
C LEU A 115 6.49 -12.12 15.06
N ALA A 116 7.57 -11.40 15.28
CA ALA A 116 7.88 -10.82 16.58
C ALA A 116 6.93 -9.66 16.91
N ASP A 117 6.53 -9.54 18.17
CA ASP A 117 5.85 -8.34 18.68
C ASP A 117 6.85 -7.19 18.79
N MET A 118 6.64 -6.14 18.01
CA MET A 118 7.46 -4.93 18.02
C MET A 118 7.02 -3.90 19.07
N THR A 119 5.87 -4.12 19.73
CA THR A 119 5.33 -3.17 20.72
C THR A 119 6.31 -2.82 21.83
N PRO A 120 7.08 -3.78 22.41
CA PRO A 120 8.09 -3.46 23.42
C PRO A 120 9.20 -2.56 22.87
N PHE A 121 9.64 -2.81 21.62
CA PHE A 121 10.70 -2.01 20.98
C PHE A 121 10.23 -0.58 20.72
N MET A 122 8.99 -0.40 20.26
CA MET A 122 8.39 0.92 20.04
C MET A 122 8.26 1.75 21.33
N LYS A 123 8.19 1.09 22.47
CA LYS A 123 8.13 1.76 23.80
C LYS A 123 9.50 2.06 24.39
N ASP A 124 10.56 1.49 23.82
CA ASP A 124 11.93 1.73 24.30
C ASP A 124 12.52 3.00 23.63
N PRO A 125 12.70 4.10 24.38
CA PRO A 125 13.23 5.34 23.81
C PRO A 125 14.70 5.25 23.40
N THR A 126 15.43 4.19 23.79
CA THR A 126 16.80 3.94 23.34
C THR A 126 16.86 3.21 22.01
N LEU A 127 15.75 2.62 21.58
CA LEU A 127 15.61 1.91 20.30
C LEU A 127 14.76 2.67 19.30
N THR A 128 13.77 3.46 19.75
CA THR A 128 12.77 4.08 18.88
C THR A 128 12.98 5.58 18.72
N ALA A 129 13.04 6.02 17.46
CA ALA A 129 13.12 7.42 17.12
C ALA A 129 11.90 8.19 17.64
N PRO A 130 12.08 9.40 18.19
CA PRO A 130 11.01 10.17 18.82
C PRO A 130 9.82 10.51 17.91
N ASP A 131 10.06 10.55 16.59
CA ASP A 131 9.07 10.83 15.57
C ASP A 131 8.34 9.58 15.07
N LEU A 132 8.80 8.37 15.44
CA LEU A 132 8.13 7.12 15.11
C LEU A 132 7.07 6.80 16.17
N VAL A 133 5.89 7.36 15.99
CA VAL A 133 4.75 7.15 16.88
C VAL A 133 3.61 6.43 16.17
N GLU A 134 2.89 5.58 16.91
CA GLU A 134 1.78 4.78 16.35
C GLU A 134 0.71 5.67 15.69
N SER A 135 0.37 6.81 16.30
CA SER A 135 -0.65 7.74 15.80
C SER A 135 -0.30 8.41 14.47
N ASP A 136 0.94 8.31 14.01
CA ASP A 136 1.35 8.84 12.70
C ASP A 136 1.02 7.90 11.55
N PHE A 137 0.78 6.62 11.84
CA PHE A 137 0.34 5.70 10.80
C PHE A 137 -1.14 5.85 10.47
N SER A 138 -1.49 5.70 9.20
CA SER A 138 -2.88 5.71 8.75
C SER A 138 -3.69 4.58 9.38
N ALA A 139 -5.02 4.74 9.48
CA ALA A 139 -5.91 3.72 10.04
C ALA A 139 -5.77 2.36 9.32
N ALA A 140 -5.66 2.36 7.99
CA ALA A 140 -5.43 1.15 7.21
C ALA A 140 -4.07 0.50 7.55
N GLY A 141 -3.01 1.30 7.73
CA GLY A 141 -1.70 0.80 8.15
C GLY A 141 -1.75 0.11 9.50
N LEU A 142 -2.42 0.71 10.48
CA LEU A 142 -2.58 0.11 11.82
C LEU A 142 -3.45 -1.14 11.78
N GLN A 143 -4.53 -1.15 10.99
CA GLN A 143 -5.37 -2.33 10.82
C GLN A 143 -4.59 -3.51 10.23
N TYR A 144 -3.65 -3.24 9.32
CA TYR A 144 -2.78 -4.27 8.76
C TYR A 144 -1.69 -4.73 9.74
N ALA A 145 -1.06 -3.81 10.47
CA ALA A 145 0.13 -4.09 11.27
C ALA A 145 -0.17 -4.70 12.64
N LYS A 146 -1.34 -4.40 13.22
CA LYS A 146 -1.73 -4.86 14.55
C LYS A 146 -2.55 -6.14 14.50
N ASN A 147 -2.38 -6.96 15.54
CA ASN A 147 -3.24 -8.12 15.79
C ASN A 147 -4.43 -7.75 16.69
N ASP A 148 -5.32 -8.72 16.92
CA ASP A 148 -6.51 -8.56 17.76
C ASP A 148 -6.19 -8.23 19.24
N LYS A 149 -4.95 -8.47 19.69
CA LYS A 149 -4.45 -8.10 21.02
C LYS A 149 -3.84 -6.70 21.07
N GLY A 150 -3.85 -5.98 19.97
CA GLY A 150 -3.26 -4.64 19.86
C GLY A 150 -1.73 -4.62 19.74
N GLN A 151 -1.08 -5.77 19.56
CA GLN A 151 0.37 -5.85 19.38
C GLN A 151 0.76 -5.47 17.95
N MET A 152 1.85 -4.71 17.81
CA MET A 152 2.42 -4.33 16.51
C MET A 152 3.29 -5.46 15.98
N LEU A 153 2.83 -6.20 14.97
CA LEU A 153 3.56 -7.35 14.40
C LEU A 153 4.46 -6.98 13.22
N SER A 154 4.33 -5.76 12.72
CA SER A 154 5.15 -5.23 11.64
C SER A 154 5.11 -3.71 11.64
N LEU A 155 6.05 -3.04 10.97
CA LEU A 155 5.92 -1.60 10.69
C LEU A 155 5.29 -1.39 9.32
N PRO A 156 4.18 -0.63 9.22
CA PRO A 156 3.56 -0.27 7.94
C PRO A 156 4.54 0.51 7.06
N TRP A 157 4.86 -0.04 5.89
CA TRP A 157 5.91 0.52 5.04
C TRP A 157 5.35 1.36 3.89
N SER A 158 4.53 0.73 3.05
CA SER A 158 3.96 1.40 1.88
C SER A 158 2.55 0.94 1.59
N VAL A 159 1.70 1.88 1.20
CA VAL A 159 0.33 1.65 0.74
C VAL A 159 0.23 1.83 -0.77
N ASP A 160 -0.61 1.02 -1.41
CA ASP A 160 -1.08 1.21 -2.77
C ASP A 160 -2.57 1.54 -2.73
N TYR A 161 -2.92 2.71 -3.22
CA TYR A 161 -4.28 3.08 -3.60
C TYR A 161 -4.48 2.76 -5.08
N PHE A 162 -5.64 2.24 -5.46
CA PHE A 162 -5.99 2.11 -6.86
C PHE A 162 -6.54 3.43 -7.39
N ILE A 163 -6.07 3.83 -8.57
CA ILE A 163 -6.48 5.06 -9.26
C ILE A 163 -6.83 4.78 -10.71
N LEU A 164 -7.48 5.71 -11.36
CA LEU A 164 -7.69 5.72 -12.80
C LEU A 164 -6.56 6.48 -13.49
N TYR A 165 -5.82 5.79 -14.35
CA TYR A 165 -4.91 6.34 -15.35
C TYR A 165 -5.67 6.53 -16.66
N TYR A 166 -5.52 7.66 -17.33
CA TYR A 166 -6.16 7.88 -18.62
C TYR A 166 -5.24 8.62 -19.60
N ASN A 167 -5.38 8.34 -20.89
CA ASN A 167 -4.58 8.97 -21.94
C ASN A 167 -5.27 10.26 -22.41
N LYS A 168 -4.76 11.42 -21.98
CA LYS A 168 -5.30 12.75 -22.29
C LYS A 168 -5.42 13.01 -23.79
N GLU A 169 -4.46 12.53 -24.59
CA GLU A 169 -4.45 12.71 -26.05
C GLU A 169 -5.61 11.97 -26.72
N LEU A 170 -5.86 10.71 -26.34
CA LEU A 170 -6.99 9.92 -26.87
C LEU A 170 -8.33 10.52 -26.46
N PHE A 171 -8.46 10.97 -25.20
CA PHE A 171 -9.67 11.65 -24.72
C PHE A 171 -9.94 12.94 -25.49
N GLN A 172 -8.91 13.78 -25.69
CA GLN A 172 -9.02 15.02 -26.46
C GLN A 172 -9.38 14.77 -27.93
N LYS A 173 -8.70 13.79 -28.60
CA LYS A 173 -8.93 13.43 -30.00
C LYS A 173 -10.39 13.02 -30.25
N LYS A 174 -11.02 12.32 -29.30
CA LYS A 174 -12.40 11.82 -29.43
C LYS A 174 -13.45 12.72 -28.74
N GLY A 175 -13.05 13.84 -28.12
CA GLY A 175 -13.97 14.74 -27.41
C GLY A 175 -14.68 14.05 -26.22
N VAL A 176 -13.98 13.20 -25.47
CA VAL A 176 -14.52 12.45 -24.33
C VAL A 176 -14.09 13.11 -23.03
N ALA A 177 -15.02 13.30 -22.10
CA ALA A 177 -14.73 13.81 -20.76
C ALA A 177 -14.15 12.70 -19.84
N VAL A 178 -13.36 13.08 -18.84
CA VAL A 178 -12.86 12.16 -17.83
C VAL A 178 -14.03 11.63 -17.00
N PRO A 179 -14.22 10.29 -16.92
CA PRO A 179 -15.38 9.71 -16.27
C PRO A 179 -15.34 9.88 -14.75
N LYS A 180 -16.49 10.19 -14.16
CA LYS A 180 -16.72 10.31 -12.72
C LYS A 180 -17.47 9.12 -12.13
N THR A 181 -18.16 8.35 -12.98
CA THR A 181 -18.93 7.16 -12.61
C THR A 181 -18.52 5.96 -13.46
N PHE A 182 -18.87 4.76 -13.02
CA PHE A 182 -18.62 3.54 -13.81
C PHE A 182 -19.41 3.53 -15.12
N ASP A 183 -20.63 4.05 -15.14
CA ASP A 183 -21.42 4.17 -16.38
C ASP A 183 -20.75 5.12 -17.38
N GLU A 184 -20.28 6.27 -16.91
CA GLU A 184 -19.50 7.19 -17.73
C GLU A 184 -18.19 6.55 -18.23
N MET A 185 -17.52 5.73 -17.37
CA MET A 185 -16.30 5.04 -17.74
C MET A 185 -16.53 4.00 -18.83
N ILE A 186 -17.60 3.22 -18.73
CA ILE A 186 -17.99 2.24 -19.77
C ILE A 186 -18.29 2.97 -21.07
N ALA A 187 -19.12 4.03 -21.04
CA ALA A 187 -19.46 4.81 -22.21
C ALA A 187 -18.23 5.49 -22.86
N ALA A 188 -17.31 6.00 -22.03
CA ALA A 188 -16.03 6.56 -22.50
C ALA A 188 -15.17 5.46 -23.15
N ALA A 189 -15.07 4.29 -22.54
CA ALA A 189 -14.30 3.17 -23.04
C ALA A 189 -14.82 2.69 -24.42
N GLU A 190 -16.14 2.62 -24.60
CA GLU A 190 -16.75 2.27 -25.88
C GLU A 190 -16.39 3.28 -27.00
N LYS A 191 -16.49 4.59 -26.72
CA LYS A 191 -16.12 5.65 -27.66
C LYS A 191 -14.64 5.69 -28.02
N LEU A 192 -13.77 5.31 -27.07
CA LEU A 192 -12.32 5.33 -27.21
C LEU A 192 -11.77 4.04 -27.83
N THR A 193 -12.61 3.01 -28.00
CA THR A 193 -12.20 1.75 -28.60
C THR A 193 -12.25 1.84 -30.12
N ASP A 194 -11.11 1.59 -30.75
CA ASP A 194 -10.97 1.53 -32.21
C ASP A 194 -9.97 0.40 -32.57
N PRO A 195 -10.45 -0.84 -32.70
CA PRO A 195 -9.59 -1.98 -32.98
C PRO A 195 -8.83 -1.88 -34.31
N LYS A 196 -9.33 -1.10 -35.27
CA LYS A 196 -8.64 -0.87 -36.56
C LYS A 196 -7.38 -0.03 -36.37
N GLU A 197 -7.43 0.93 -35.44
CA GLU A 197 -6.28 1.75 -35.04
C GLU A 197 -5.44 1.08 -33.94
N GLY A 198 -5.80 -0.13 -33.49
CA GLY A 198 -5.13 -0.85 -32.39
C GLY A 198 -5.31 -0.19 -31.03
N THR A 199 -6.38 0.60 -30.84
CA THR A 199 -6.68 1.34 -29.61
C THR A 199 -7.88 0.72 -28.90
N TYR A 200 -7.76 0.58 -27.59
CA TYR A 200 -8.77 0.00 -26.71
C TYR A 200 -9.14 0.99 -25.60
N GLY A 201 -10.40 1.06 -25.25
CA GLY A 201 -10.91 2.02 -24.27
C GLY A 201 -10.45 1.75 -22.84
N PHE A 202 -10.22 0.47 -22.51
CA PHE A 202 -9.80 0.07 -21.17
C PHE A 202 -8.80 -1.07 -21.22
N VAL A 203 -7.93 -1.15 -20.22
CA VAL A 203 -7.12 -2.34 -19.91
C VAL A 203 -7.10 -2.58 -18.42
N GLY A 204 -7.00 -3.83 -18.00
CA GLY A 204 -6.91 -4.22 -16.62
C GLY A 204 -6.48 -5.67 -16.44
N ARG A 205 -6.33 -6.09 -15.19
CA ARG A 205 -5.88 -7.42 -14.84
C ARG A 205 -6.99 -8.45 -15.09
N GLY A 206 -6.83 -9.29 -16.11
CA GLY A 206 -7.75 -10.40 -16.43
C GLY A 206 -7.30 -11.74 -15.87
N LEU A 207 -5.98 -11.89 -15.59
CA LEU A 207 -5.39 -13.13 -15.11
C LEU A 207 -5.93 -13.53 -13.74
N ARG A 208 -6.37 -14.79 -13.60
CA ARG A 208 -6.79 -15.39 -12.33
C ARG A 208 -5.85 -15.05 -11.19
N ASN A 209 -6.40 -14.79 -10.00
CA ASN A 209 -5.74 -14.35 -8.79
C ASN A 209 -5.33 -12.85 -8.84
N ALA A 210 -4.65 -12.39 -9.90
CA ALA A 210 -4.29 -10.98 -10.05
C ALA A 210 -5.49 -10.07 -10.30
N ASN A 211 -6.53 -10.56 -10.97
CA ASN A 211 -7.76 -9.85 -11.30
C ASN A 211 -8.54 -9.38 -10.07
N MET A 212 -8.38 -10.06 -8.92
CA MET A 212 -9.09 -9.70 -7.70
C MET A 212 -8.80 -8.29 -7.23
N THR A 213 -7.59 -7.77 -7.51
CA THR A 213 -7.25 -6.39 -7.15
C THR A 213 -7.98 -5.33 -7.98
N LEU A 214 -8.29 -5.64 -9.25
CA LEU A 214 -9.14 -4.78 -10.09
C LEU A 214 -10.61 -4.96 -9.73
N TRP A 215 -11.09 -6.20 -9.68
CA TRP A 215 -12.49 -6.54 -9.40
C TRP A 215 -12.98 -5.93 -8.08
N THR A 216 -12.13 -5.90 -7.05
CA THR A 216 -12.47 -5.31 -5.75
C THR A 216 -12.85 -3.84 -5.84
N ASN A 217 -12.23 -3.06 -6.74
CA ASN A 217 -12.64 -1.67 -6.92
C ASN A 217 -14.09 -1.56 -7.38
N PHE A 218 -14.56 -2.44 -8.26
CA PHE A 218 -15.96 -2.49 -8.66
C PHE A 218 -16.84 -3.00 -7.51
N PHE A 219 -16.41 -4.06 -6.82
CA PHE A 219 -17.16 -4.67 -5.72
C PHE A 219 -17.43 -3.70 -4.57
N LEU A 220 -16.42 -3.02 -4.06
CA LEU A 220 -16.57 -2.02 -2.98
C LEU A 220 -17.49 -0.86 -3.40
N ASN A 221 -17.40 -0.41 -4.64
CA ASN A 221 -18.18 0.70 -5.17
C ASN A 221 -19.62 0.33 -5.54
N CYS A 222 -19.90 -0.98 -5.71
CA CYS A 222 -21.25 -1.52 -5.75
C CYS A 222 -21.87 -1.74 -4.35
N GLY A 223 -21.15 -1.38 -3.28
CA GLY A 223 -21.60 -1.57 -1.89
C GLY A 223 -21.24 -2.93 -1.30
N GLY A 224 -20.35 -3.68 -1.94
CA GLY A 224 -19.93 -4.99 -1.49
C GLY A 224 -19.10 -4.92 -0.21
N GLU A 225 -19.36 -5.86 0.68
CA GLU A 225 -18.56 -6.19 1.85
C GLU A 225 -18.13 -7.65 1.75
N PHE A 226 -16.87 -7.95 2.09
CA PHE A 226 -16.37 -9.32 1.93
C PHE A 226 -16.97 -10.30 2.92
N LEU A 227 -17.20 -9.83 4.14
CA LEU A 227 -17.67 -10.65 5.25
C LEU A 227 -18.85 -9.95 5.95
N ASP A 228 -19.84 -10.73 6.39
CA ASP A 228 -20.84 -10.23 7.31
C ASP A 228 -20.31 -10.14 8.75
N ALA A 229 -21.12 -9.63 9.67
CA ALA A 229 -20.77 -9.52 11.08
C ALA A 229 -20.48 -10.86 11.79
N LYS A 230 -20.85 -12.01 11.16
CA LYS A 230 -20.58 -13.35 11.65
C LYS A 230 -19.35 -13.99 11.00
N GLY A 231 -18.71 -13.29 10.08
CA GLY A 231 -17.56 -13.78 9.32
C GLY A 231 -17.89 -14.66 8.12
N ASN A 232 -19.15 -14.67 7.67
CA ASN A 232 -19.52 -15.38 6.44
C ASN A 232 -19.13 -14.58 5.22
N ILE A 233 -18.65 -15.27 4.18
CA ILE A 233 -18.26 -14.63 2.92
C ILE A 233 -19.48 -14.18 2.12
N LEU A 234 -19.40 -13.00 1.48
CA LEU A 234 -20.51 -12.34 0.75
C LEU A 234 -20.18 -12.12 -0.74
N THR A 235 -19.55 -13.08 -1.41
CA THR A 235 -19.05 -12.91 -2.79
C THR A 235 -19.96 -13.47 -3.88
N ASP A 236 -21.18 -13.85 -3.57
CA ASP A 236 -22.21 -14.32 -4.51
C ASP A 236 -23.50 -13.50 -4.46
N GLY A 237 -23.51 -12.41 -3.69
CA GLY A 237 -24.64 -11.47 -3.56
C GLY A 237 -24.79 -10.52 -4.77
N PRO A 238 -25.86 -9.70 -4.74
CA PRO A 238 -26.17 -8.76 -5.84
C PRO A 238 -25.02 -7.81 -6.15
N GLU A 239 -24.31 -7.32 -5.14
CA GLU A 239 -23.17 -6.39 -5.28
C GLU A 239 -21.98 -7.04 -6.01
N ALA A 240 -21.71 -8.31 -5.70
CA ALA A 240 -20.64 -9.07 -6.37
C ALA A 240 -21.01 -9.38 -7.83
N ILE A 241 -22.28 -9.73 -8.08
CA ILE A 241 -22.78 -9.98 -9.44
C ILE A 241 -22.69 -8.70 -10.28
N GLU A 242 -23.13 -7.55 -9.74
CA GLU A 242 -23.05 -6.25 -10.44
C GLU A 242 -21.61 -5.84 -10.73
N ALA A 243 -20.73 -5.94 -9.75
CA ALA A 243 -19.29 -5.69 -9.92
C ALA A 243 -18.68 -6.57 -11.02
N THR A 244 -19.08 -7.84 -11.07
CA THR A 244 -18.58 -8.79 -12.06
C THR A 244 -19.12 -8.49 -13.47
N LYS A 245 -20.36 -7.99 -13.60
CA LYS A 245 -20.88 -7.52 -14.88
C LYS A 245 -20.14 -6.29 -15.40
N ILE A 246 -19.79 -5.33 -14.53
CA ILE A 246 -18.96 -4.18 -14.89
C ILE A 246 -17.59 -4.66 -15.39
N TYR A 247 -16.94 -5.54 -14.63
CA TYR A 247 -15.67 -6.15 -14.97
C TYR A 247 -15.72 -6.90 -16.30
N GLN A 248 -16.73 -7.74 -16.51
CA GLN A 248 -16.97 -8.47 -17.75
C GLN A 248 -17.14 -7.52 -18.93
N THR A 249 -17.97 -6.49 -18.79
CA THR A 249 -18.23 -5.52 -19.86
C THR A 249 -16.95 -4.83 -20.32
N LEU A 250 -16.13 -4.37 -19.38
CA LEU A 250 -14.87 -3.69 -19.67
C LEU A 250 -13.86 -4.63 -20.34
N LEU A 251 -13.72 -5.87 -19.84
CA LEU A 251 -12.67 -6.76 -20.33
C LEU A 251 -13.07 -7.58 -21.56
N THR A 252 -14.37 -7.69 -21.88
CA THR A 252 -14.81 -8.37 -23.11
C THR A 252 -15.01 -7.43 -24.29
N LYS A 253 -15.55 -6.23 -24.06
CA LYS A 253 -15.99 -5.35 -25.16
C LYS A 253 -14.94 -4.34 -25.58
N VAL A 254 -14.15 -3.82 -24.63
CA VAL A 254 -13.34 -2.61 -24.85
C VAL A 254 -11.86 -2.77 -24.44
N ALA A 255 -11.45 -3.99 -24.07
CA ALA A 255 -10.06 -4.32 -23.72
C ALA A 255 -9.32 -5.00 -24.89
N PRO A 256 -7.96 -4.96 -24.90
CA PRO A 256 -7.18 -5.61 -25.94
C PRO A 256 -7.33 -7.14 -25.92
N PRO A 257 -7.20 -7.80 -27.09
CA PRO A 257 -7.19 -9.26 -27.16
C PRO A 257 -6.14 -9.87 -26.22
N GLY A 258 -6.48 -11.02 -25.62
CA GLY A 258 -5.59 -11.69 -24.67
C GLY A 258 -5.62 -11.14 -23.25
N VAL A 259 -6.46 -10.14 -22.95
CA VAL A 259 -6.58 -9.52 -21.62
C VAL A 259 -6.83 -10.54 -20.52
N VAL A 260 -7.43 -11.69 -20.81
CA VAL A 260 -7.64 -12.81 -19.87
C VAL A 260 -6.33 -13.29 -19.21
N GLY A 261 -5.21 -13.13 -19.90
CA GLY A 261 -3.86 -13.48 -19.41
C GLY A 261 -3.09 -12.30 -18.81
N PHE A 262 -3.65 -11.08 -18.76
CA PHE A 262 -2.92 -9.90 -18.30
C PHE A 262 -2.88 -9.81 -16.78
N ASN A 263 -1.68 -9.60 -16.25
CA ASN A 263 -1.42 -9.07 -14.92
C ASN A 263 -1.10 -7.58 -15.04
N TRP A 264 -0.55 -6.96 -14.00
CA TRP A 264 -0.18 -5.54 -14.00
C TRP A 264 0.89 -5.20 -15.05
N MET A 265 1.85 -6.09 -15.31
CA MET A 265 2.92 -5.85 -16.30
C MET A 265 2.37 -5.70 -17.71
N GLU A 266 1.52 -6.63 -18.15
CA GLU A 266 0.92 -6.61 -19.48
C GLU A 266 -0.07 -5.44 -19.62
N SER A 267 -0.83 -5.14 -18.56
CA SER A 267 -1.74 -3.98 -18.52
C SER A 267 -0.97 -2.67 -18.63
N MET A 268 0.09 -2.51 -17.85
CA MET A 268 0.99 -1.36 -17.92
C MET A 268 1.66 -1.23 -19.30
N ALA A 269 2.14 -2.34 -19.88
CA ALA A 269 2.74 -2.33 -21.19
C ALA A 269 1.76 -1.88 -22.28
N SER A 270 0.50 -2.33 -22.22
CA SER A 270 -0.55 -1.86 -23.14
C SER A 270 -0.78 -0.36 -23.02
N PHE A 271 -0.82 0.15 -21.78
CA PHE A 271 -1.04 1.57 -21.51
C PHE A 271 0.18 2.44 -21.90
N THR A 272 1.40 2.05 -21.54
CA THR A 272 2.65 2.78 -21.88
C THR A 272 2.90 2.84 -23.39
N GLN A 273 2.44 1.84 -24.15
CA GLN A 273 2.51 1.85 -25.61
C GLN A 273 1.40 2.69 -26.27
N GLY A 274 0.51 3.33 -25.51
CA GLY A 274 -0.61 4.13 -26.00
C GLY A 274 -1.73 3.32 -26.62
N ARG A 275 -1.78 2.00 -26.39
CA ARG A 275 -2.80 1.10 -26.93
C ARG A 275 -4.09 1.11 -26.12
N SER A 276 -4.07 1.59 -24.90
CA SER A 276 -5.23 1.64 -24.01
C SER A 276 -5.49 3.06 -23.53
N ALA A 277 -6.75 3.48 -23.53
CA ALA A 277 -7.16 4.82 -23.15
C ALA A 277 -7.32 4.98 -21.64
N MET A 278 -7.70 3.93 -20.93
CA MET A 278 -7.89 3.90 -19.49
C MET A 278 -7.29 2.64 -18.88
N TRP A 279 -6.83 2.78 -17.62
CA TRP A 279 -6.29 1.70 -16.81
C TRP A 279 -6.55 1.98 -15.33
N ILE A 280 -7.07 1.02 -14.59
CA ILE A 280 -7.22 1.10 -13.13
C ILE A 280 -6.20 0.16 -12.50
N ASP A 281 -5.28 0.74 -11.69
CA ASP A 281 -4.28 -0.04 -10.95
C ASP A 281 -3.65 0.81 -9.82
N GLY A 282 -2.67 0.24 -9.11
CA GLY A 282 -2.00 0.88 -7.99
C GLY A 282 -1.21 2.13 -8.38
N VAL A 283 -1.16 3.11 -7.48
CA VAL A 283 -0.46 4.40 -7.69
C VAL A 283 1.04 4.26 -7.95
N GLY A 284 1.66 3.18 -7.48
CA GLY A 284 3.11 2.95 -7.60
C GLY A 284 3.59 2.63 -9.02
N TRP A 285 2.70 2.49 -10.00
CA TRP A 285 3.04 2.20 -11.39
C TRP A 285 3.22 3.45 -12.26
N ALA A 286 3.12 4.65 -11.69
CA ALA A 286 3.26 5.90 -12.43
C ALA A 286 4.68 6.15 -13.01
N PRO A 287 5.81 5.84 -12.33
CA PRO A 287 7.12 6.17 -12.85
C PRO A 287 7.45 5.64 -14.25
N PRO A 288 7.16 4.36 -14.61
CA PRO A 288 7.39 3.88 -15.97
C PRO A 288 6.55 4.60 -17.04
N LEU A 289 5.41 5.20 -16.68
CA LEU A 289 4.56 5.93 -17.62
C LEU A 289 5.16 7.28 -17.98
N GLU A 290 5.95 7.86 -17.09
CA GLU A 290 6.61 9.16 -17.25
C GLU A 290 8.09 9.04 -17.66
N ASP A 291 8.58 7.82 -17.91
CA ASP A 291 9.93 7.56 -18.39
C ASP A 291 9.97 7.56 -19.94
N PRO A 292 10.65 8.54 -20.58
CA PRO A 292 10.73 8.61 -22.04
C PRO A 292 11.47 7.43 -22.69
N ALA A 293 12.28 6.68 -21.92
CA ALA A 293 12.92 5.47 -22.42
C ALA A 293 11.97 4.25 -22.48
N ALA A 294 10.89 4.27 -21.68
CA ALA A 294 9.96 3.13 -21.53
C ALA A 294 8.55 3.41 -22.07
N SER A 295 8.14 4.67 -22.22
CA SER A 295 6.76 5.05 -22.47
C SER A 295 6.59 5.97 -23.69
N ARG A 296 5.52 5.73 -24.46
CA ARG A 296 5.05 6.59 -25.57
C ARG A 296 4.00 7.62 -25.12
N VAL A 297 3.59 7.56 -23.86
CA VAL A 297 2.54 8.42 -23.28
C VAL A 297 3.07 9.43 -22.29
N VAL A 298 4.38 9.65 -22.24
CA VAL A 298 5.02 10.65 -21.36
C VAL A 298 4.37 12.01 -21.53
N GLY A 299 3.96 12.65 -20.42
CA GLY A 299 3.26 13.94 -20.40
C GLY A 299 1.81 13.90 -20.89
N LYS A 300 1.33 12.74 -21.38
CA LYS A 300 -0.03 12.54 -21.88
C LYS A 300 -0.92 11.79 -20.88
N VAL A 301 -0.37 11.34 -19.75
CA VAL A 301 -1.12 10.60 -18.74
C VAL A 301 -1.85 11.57 -17.82
N GLY A 302 -3.13 11.31 -17.60
CA GLY A 302 -3.93 11.91 -16.54
C GLY A 302 -4.13 10.91 -15.41
N TYR A 303 -4.25 11.43 -14.21
CA TYR A 303 -4.39 10.66 -12.97
C TYR A 303 -5.58 11.17 -12.20
N THR A 304 -6.47 10.29 -11.77
CA THR A 304 -7.62 10.65 -10.93
C THR A 304 -8.03 9.46 -10.07
N VAL A 305 -8.85 9.72 -9.06
CA VAL A 305 -9.45 8.65 -8.23
C VAL A 305 -10.28 7.70 -9.10
N VAL A 306 -10.47 6.48 -8.63
CA VAL A 306 -11.39 5.51 -9.26
C VAL A 306 -12.78 6.15 -9.37
N PRO A 307 -13.46 6.06 -10.54
CA PRO A 307 -14.83 6.57 -10.69
C PRO A 307 -15.78 5.95 -9.66
N ALA A 308 -16.80 6.72 -9.27
CA ALA A 308 -17.80 6.26 -8.32
C ALA A 308 -18.66 5.13 -8.92
N GLY A 309 -18.99 4.16 -8.11
CA GLY A 309 -20.02 3.17 -8.43
C GLY A 309 -21.41 3.59 -7.90
N PRO A 310 -22.40 2.73 -8.05
CA PRO A 310 -23.79 3.03 -7.69
C PRO A 310 -23.99 3.21 -6.16
N LYS A 311 -23.05 2.76 -5.32
CA LYS A 311 -23.20 2.78 -3.85
C LYS A 311 -22.07 3.56 -3.15
N GLY A 312 -21.15 4.15 -3.88
CA GLY A 312 -20.09 4.97 -3.29
C GLY A 312 -18.89 5.19 -4.18
N GLN A 313 -17.90 5.89 -3.62
CA GLN A 313 -16.60 6.08 -4.24
C GLN A 313 -15.51 5.67 -3.26
N TYR A 314 -14.89 4.52 -3.52
CA TYR A 314 -13.84 3.94 -2.69
C TYR A 314 -12.66 3.53 -3.55
N SER A 315 -11.46 3.76 -3.06
CA SER A 315 -10.22 3.22 -3.63
C SER A 315 -9.88 1.93 -2.90
N ALA A 316 -9.81 0.82 -3.61
CA ALA A 316 -9.29 -0.43 -3.04
C ALA A 316 -7.84 -0.23 -2.63
N THR A 317 -7.54 -0.55 -1.38
CA THR A 317 -6.27 -0.24 -0.74
C THR A 317 -5.54 -1.52 -0.40
N TYR A 318 -4.28 -1.57 -0.81
CA TYR A 318 -3.36 -2.67 -0.53
C TYR A 318 -2.15 -2.10 0.19
N GLY A 319 -1.42 -2.95 0.89
CA GLY A 319 -0.28 -2.45 1.63
C GLY A 319 0.76 -3.50 1.88
N ASP A 320 1.97 -3.00 2.15
CA ASP A 320 3.13 -3.80 2.50
C ASP A 320 3.73 -3.30 3.81
N GLY A 321 4.28 -4.22 4.56
CA GLY A 321 4.97 -3.95 5.80
C GLY A 321 6.30 -4.68 5.90
N LEU A 322 7.07 -4.29 6.89
CA LEU A 322 8.29 -4.98 7.28
C LEU A 322 8.05 -5.68 8.62
N GLY A 323 8.06 -7.01 8.60
CA GLY A 323 7.94 -7.87 9.78
C GLY A 323 9.30 -8.44 10.18
N ILE A 324 9.43 -8.80 11.46
CA ILE A 324 10.60 -9.50 11.99
C ILE A 324 10.19 -10.94 12.26
N ALA A 325 10.96 -11.90 11.76
CA ALA A 325 10.70 -13.31 12.02
C ALA A 325 10.76 -13.60 13.54
N ALA A 326 9.75 -14.27 14.08
CA ALA A 326 9.71 -14.61 15.51
C ALA A 326 10.91 -15.45 15.94
N ALA A 327 11.46 -16.27 15.02
CA ALA A 327 12.65 -17.10 15.23
C ALA A 327 13.98 -16.33 15.12
N SER A 328 13.99 -15.07 14.65
CA SER A 328 15.21 -14.26 14.56
C SER A 328 15.86 -14.10 15.94
N LYS A 329 17.18 -14.19 15.99
CA LYS A 329 18.00 -13.91 17.17
C LYS A 329 18.43 -12.45 17.26
N ASN A 330 18.18 -11.66 16.21
CA ASN A 330 18.65 -10.29 16.03
C ASN A 330 17.48 -9.28 16.03
N LYS A 331 16.42 -9.53 16.84
CA LYS A 331 15.15 -8.80 16.74
C LYS A 331 15.29 -7.29 16.91
N GLU A 332 16.10 -6.82 17.89
CA GLU A 332 16.30 -5.38 18.10
C GLU A 332 17.11 -4.73 16.98
N ALA A 333 18.12 -5.41 16.44
CA ALA A 333 18.86 -4.96 15.28
C ALA A 333 17.97 -4.90 14.03
N ALA A 334 17.11 -5.91 13.83
CA ALA A 334 16.10 -5.96 12.78
C ALA A 334 15.06 -4.85 12.94
N TYR A 335 14.68 -4.52 14.17
CA TYR A 335 13.77 -3.40 14.44
C TYR A 335 14.40 -2.05 14.06
N LEU A 336 15.69 -1.84 14.33
CA LEU A 336 16.40 -0.63 13.85
C LEU A 336 16.33 -0.49 12.32
N LEU A 337 16.44 -1.59 11.58
CA LEU A 337 16.28 -1.56 10.12
C LEU A 337 14.86 -1.23 9.71
N CYS A 338 13.86 -1.87 10.32
CA CYS A 338 12.45 -1.62 10.00
C CYS A 338 12.08 -0.14 10.25
N GLN A 339 12.45 0.43 11.41
CA GLN A 339 12.15 1.84 11.69
C GLN A 339 12.90 2.81 10.75
N TRP A 340 14.15 2.50 10.39
CA TRP A 340 14.89 3.30 9.43
C TRP A 340 14.20 3.30 8.06
N ALA A 341 13.73 2.13 7.61
CA ALA A 341 13.03 1.97 6.34
C ALA A 341 11.70 2.76 6.27
N VAL A 342 11.01 2.93 7.41
CA VAL A 342 9.77 3.74 7.50
C VAL A 342 10.03 5.16 8.01
N SER A 343 11.29 5.58 8.17
CA SER A 343 11.63 6.94 8.60
C SER A 343 11.12 8.01 7.63
N LYS A 344 10.99 9.25 8.11
CA LYS A 344 10.57 10.38 7.27
C LYS A 344 11.43 10.49 5.99
N LYS A 345 12.76 10.34 6.12
CA LYS A 345 13.70 10.40 4.99
C LYS A 345 13.43 9.31 3.94
N GLN A 346 13.24 8.07 4.37
CA GLN A 346 13.03 6.96 3.43
C GLN A 346 11.62 6.99 2.80
N GLY A 347 10.60 7.30 3.60
CA GLY A 347 9.24 7.45 3.10
C GLY A 347 9.10 8.62 2.13
N ALA A 348 9.77 9.76 2.41
CA ALA A 348 9.83 10.89 1.47
C ALA A 348 10.45 10.49 0.12
N ARG A 349 11.57 9.77 0.13
CA ARG A 349 12.21 9.26 -1.10
C ARG A 349 11.29 8.36 -1.91
N LEU A 350 10.57 7.46 -1.24
CA LEU A 350 9.64 6.56 -1.89
C LEU A 350 8.50 7.33 -2.57
N LEU A 351 7.89 8.28 -1.86
CA LEU A 351 6.82 9.13 -2.39
C LEU A 351 7.31 10.04 -3.53
N GLN A 352 8.45 10.71 -3.34
CA GLN A 352 9.03 11.62 -4.32
C GLN A 352 9.43 10.92 -5.63
N ALA A 353 9.82 9.65 -5.54
CA ALA A 353 10.10 8.82 -6.71
C ALA A 353 8.83 8.26 -7.39
N GLY A 354 7.65 8.38 -6.77
CA GLY A 354 6.40 7.80 -7.26
C GLY A 354 6.31 6.28 -7.12
N GLY A 355 7.26 5.66 -6.40
CA GLY A 355 7.35 4.20 -6.26
C GLY A 355 6.46 3.59 -5.17
N GLY A 356 5.67 4.40 -4.46
CA GLY A 356 4.75 4.01 -3.40
C GLY A 356 4.42 5.16 -2.47
N VAL A 357 3.43 4.97 -1.64
CA VAL A 357 2.96 5.98 -0.68
C VAL A 357 3.26 5.48 0.74
N PRO A 358 3.97 6.25 1.58
CA PRO A 358 4.21 5.83 2.96
C PRO A 358 2.91 5.81 3.76
N PHE A 359 2.79 4.86 4.69
CA PHE A 359 1.65 4.82 5.62
C PHE A 359 1.69 5.94 6.68
N ARG A 360 2.79 6.67 6.81
CA ARG A 360 2.94 7.77 7.79
C ARG A 360 2.30 9.05 7.27
N ASN A 361 1.29 9.54 8.01
CA ASN A 361 0.54 10.74 7.68
C ASN A 361 1.43 12.00 7.67
N SER A 362 2.40 12.09 8.60
CA SER A 362 3.35 13.20 8.68
C SER A 362 4.25 13.32 7.43
N ILE A 363 4.43 12.24 6.68
CA ILE A 363 5.20 12.26 5.43
C ILE A 363 4.32 12.67 4.26
N LEU A 364 3.13 12.04 4.15
CA LEU A 364 2.20 12.32 3.05
C LEU A 364 1.71 13.77 3.08
N ASN A 365 1.48 14.34 4.28
CA ASN A 365 0.97 15.69 4.46
C ASN A 365 2.06 16.77 4.59
N ASP A 366 3.35 16.42 4.45
CA ASP A 366 4.45 17.36 4.53
C ASP A 366 4.61 18.14 3.21
N ALA A 367 4.46 19.46 3.26
CA ALA A 367 4.52 20.32 2.08
C ALA A 367 5.89 20.29 1.39
N GLU A 368 6.99 20.15 2.14
CA GLU A 368 8.35 20.05 1.60
C GLU A 368 8.50 18.71 0.86
N VAL A 369 8.03 17.61 1.45
CA VAL A 369 8.04 16.29 0.80
C VAL A 369 7.21 16.32 -0.47
N GLN A 370 6.00 16.90 -0.43
CA GLN A 370 5.12 17.03 -1.59
C GLN A 370 5.74 17.87 -2.71
N SER A 371 6.44 18.95 -2.37
CA SER A 371 7.11 19.82 -3.37
C SER A 371 8.24 19.10 -4.11
N GLY A 372 8.85 18.09 -3.51
CA GLY A 372 9.90 17.27 -4.09
C GLY A 372 9.40 16.09 -4.93
N VAL A 373 8.07 15.87 -5.06
CA VAL A 373 7.50 14.79 -5.86
C VAL A 373 7.79 15.02 -7.34
N LYS A 374 8.39 14.02 -7.98
CA LYS A 374 8.79 14.07 -9.40
C LYS A 374 7.66 13.71 -10.36
N MET A 375 6.57 13.15 -9.84
CA MET A 375 5.39 12.80 -10.62
C MET A 375 4.54 14.04 -10.92
N PRO A 376 3.67 13.99 -11.95
CA PRO A 376 2.72 15.07 -12.22
C PRO A 376 1.87 15.42 -10.99
N LYS A 377 1.51 16.71 -10.85
CA LYS A 377 0.67 17.18 -9.72
C LYS A 377 -0.66 16.43 -9.61
N GLU A 378 -1.25 16.05 -10.73
CA GLU A 378 -2.47 15.25 -10.80
C GLU A 378 -2.29 13.87 -10.13
N TRP A 379 -1.11 13.26 -10.26
CA TRP A 379 -0.80 12.01 -9.57
C TRP A 379 -0.81 12.19 -8.05
N LEU A 380 -0.09 13.17 -7.53
CA LEU A 380 -0.07 13.45 -6.09
C LEU A 380 -1.47 13.77 -5.55
N GLN A 381 -2.26 14.56 -6.30
CA GLN A 381 -3.63 14.86 -5.93
C GLN A 381 -4.49 13.59 -5.88
N SER A 382 -4.34 12.69 -6.87
CA SER A 382 -5.07 11.40 -6.88
C SER A 382 -4.70 10.52 -5.69
N VAL A 383 -3.42 10.54 -5.26
CA VAL A 383 -2.96 9.85 -4.04
C VAL A 383 -3.67 10.40 -2.80
N ILE A 384 -3.64 11.73 -2.62
CA ILE A 384 -4.24 12.41 -1.46
C ILE A 384 -5.75 12.15 -1.40
N ASP A 385 -6.43 12.21 -2.52
CA ASP A 385 -7.87 12.00 -2.59
C ASP A 385 -8.25 10.52 -2.42
N SER A 386 -7.47 9.59 -2.96
CA SER A 386 -7.66 8.15 -2.73
C SER A 386 -7.47 7.75 -1.27
N ALA A 387 -6.53 8.40 -0.56
CA ALA A 387 -6.33 8.15 0.87
C ALA A 387 -7.59 8.43 1.71
N LYS A 388 -8.37 9.45 1.32
CA LYS A 388 -9.62 9.85 2.01
C LYS A 388 -10.76 8.85 1.81
N ILE A 389 -10.75 8.10 0.70
CA ILE A 389 -11.80 7.17 0.30
C ILE A 389 -11.30 5.71 0.30
N SER A 390 -10.22 5.43 1.04
CA SER A 390 -9.59 4.10 1.04
C SER A 390 -10.43 3.08 1.80
N LYS A 391 -10.56 1.87 1.22
CA LYS A 391 -11.07 0.66 1.87
C LYS A 391 -10.14 -0.50 1.58
N LEU A 392 -10.02 -1.47 2.50
CA LEU A 392 -9.17 -2.64 2.29
C LEU A 392 -9.63 -3.42 1.04
N GLY A 393 -8.67 -3.72 0.18
CA GLY A 393 -8.92 -4.31 -1.13
C GLY A 393 -9.12 -5.83 -1.15
N LEU A 394 -8.89 -6.53 -0.02
CA LEU A 394 -9.15 -7.97 0.13
C LEU A 394 -9.59 -8.26 1.57
N PRO A 395 -10.32 -9.37 1.79
CA PRO A 395 -10.70 -9.79 3.14
C PRO A 395 -9.45 -10.16 3.96
N VAL A 396 -9.44 -9.77 5.23
CA VAL A 396 -8.37 -10.14 6.17
C VAL A 396 -8.72 -11.51 6.78
N ILE A 397 -8.44 -12.57 6.03
CA ILE A 397 -8.73 -13.96 6.36
C ILE A 397 -7.48 -14.83 6.16
N ILE A 398 -7.44 -16.01 6.80
CA ILE A 398 -6.32 -16.96 6.63
C ILE A 398 -6.25 -17.46 5.18
N PRO A 399 -7.35 -18.01 4.59
CA PRO A 399 -7.29 -18.62 3.26
C PRO A 399 -7.50 -17.60 2.13
N VAL A 400 -6.85 -16.41 2.24
CA VAL A 400 -7.02 -15.35 1.23
C VAL A 400 -6.41 -15.74 -0.13
N ALA A 401 -5.42 -16.62 -0.15
CA ALA A 401 -4.85 -17.14 -1.40
C ALA A 401 -5.88 -18.01 -2.15
N GLU A 402 -6.54 -18.93 -1.44
CA GLU A 402 -7.61 -19.77 -1.97
C GLU A 402 -8.83 -18.94 -2.38
N PHE A 403 -9.17 -17.89 -1.61
CA PHE A 403 -10.18 -16.90 -2.00
C PHE A 403 -9.85 -16.28 -3.36
N ARG A 404 -8.63 -15.77 -3.52
CA ARG A 404 -8.18 -15.16 -4.78
C ARG A 404 -8.17 -16.15 -5.94
N ASP A 405 -7.87 -17.41 -5.66
CA ASP A 405 -7.84 -18.45 -6.70
C ASP A 405 -9.25 -18.87 -7.13
N LEU A 406 -10.16 -19.12 -6.20
CA LEU A 406 -11.51 -19.60 -6.51
C LEU A 406 -12.40 -18.48 -7.07
N VAL A 407 -12.51 -17.37 -6.36
CA VAL A 407 -13.31 -16.22 -6.82
C VAL A 407 -12.66 -15.58 -8.05
N GLY A 408 -11.32 -15.49 -8.08
CA GLY A 408 -10.60 -14.99 -9.25
C GLY A 408 -10.80 -15.86 -10.49
N ALA A 409 -10.90 -17.18 -10.36
CA ALA A 409 -11.22 -18.06 -11.48
C ALA A 409 -12.65 -17.82 -12.00
N ALA A 410 -13.62 -17.67 -11.10
CA ALA A 410 -14.99 -17.34 -11.46
C ALA A 410 -15.06 -16.00 -12.21
N VAL A 411 -14.39 -14.95 -11.70
CA VAL A 411 -14.34 -13.63 -12.33
C VAL A 411 -13.63 -13.70 -13.71
N THR A 412 -12.51 -14.43 -13.82
CA THR A 412 -11.81 -14.60 -15.11
C THR A 412 -12.69 -15.32 -16.15
N SER A 413 -13.45 -16.35 -15.75
CA SER A 413 -14.27 -17.11 -16.69
C SER A 413 -15.34 -16.25 -17.36
N THR A 414 -15.81 -15.18 -16.69
CA THR A 414 -16.79 -14.25 -17.27
C THR A 414 -16.24 -13.49 -18.50
N ILE A 415 -14.92 -13.28 -18.60
CA ILE A 415 -14.29 -12.69 -19.79
C ILE A 415 -14.52 -13.58 -21.03
N THR A 416 -14.65 -14.89 -20.82
CA THR A 416 -14.92 -15.85 -21.89
C THR A 416 -16.42 -16.11 -22.12
N GLY A 417 -17.29 -15.36 -21.45
CA GLY A 417 -18.74 -15.32 -21.71
C GLY A 417 -19.59 -16.15 -20.75
N THR A 418 -19.03 -16.64 -19.63
CA THR A 418 -19.85 -17.34 -18.62
C THR A 418 -20.70 -16.35 -17.81
N ASP A 419 -21.80 -16.84 -17.22
CA ASP A 419 -22.71 -16.03 -16.43
C ASP A 419 -22.12 -15.69 -15.04
N PRO A 420 -22.01 -14.41 -14.68
CA PRO A 420 -21.46 -13.97 -13.40
C PRO A 420 -22.12 -14.59 -12.16
N ALA A 421 -23.45 -14.67 -12.13
CA ALA A 421 -24.16 -15.18 -10.97
C ALA A 421 -23.88 -16.68 -10.75
N THR A 422 -23.85 -17.44 -11.82
CA THR A 422 -23.57 -18.89 -11.80
C THR A 422 -22.14 -19.17 -11.31
N GLU A 423 -21.15 -18.45 -11.87
CA GLU A 423 -19.74 -18.69 -11.53
C GLU A 423 -19.40 -18.21 -10.10
N LEU A 424 -19.92 -17.06 -9.67
CA LEU A 424 -19.72 -16.57 -8.31
C LEU A 424 -20.35 -17.49 -7.27
N LYS A 425 -21.58 -17.99 -7.52
CA LYS A 425 -22.24 -18.96 -6.63
C LYS A 425 -21.40 -20.22 -6.47
N LYS A 426 -20.90 -20.78 -7.58
CA LYS A 426 -20.04 -21.96 -7.57
C LYS A 426 -18.75 -21.71 -6.77
N ALA A 427 -18.10 -20.56 -6.97
CA ALA A 427 -16.89 -20.18 -6.23
C ALA A 427 -17.19 -20.01 -4.74
N HIS A 428 -18.31 -19.39 -4.38
CA HIS A 428 -18.78 -19.23 -3.00
C HIS A 428 -18.98 -20.59 -2.31
N GLU A 429 -19.71 -21.51 -2.95
CA GLU A 429 -19.95 -22.85 -2.41
C GLU A 429 -18.64 -23.63 -2.19
N GLN A 430 -17.65 -23.46 -3.05
CA GLN A 430 -16.32 -24.10 -2.91
C GLN A 430 -15.49 -23.44 -1.82
N PHE A 431 -15.53 -22.11 -1.69
CA PHE A 431 -14.68 -21.37 -0.76
C PHE A 431 -15.19 -21.39 0.68
N ARG A 432 -16.50 -21.30 0.90
CA ARG A 432 -17.10 -21.27 2.24
C ARG A 432 -16.56 -22.35 3.20
N PRO A 433 -16.53 -23.66 2.85
CA PRO A 433 -16.01 -24.69 3.76
C PRO A 433 -14.49 -24.55 4.01
N ILE A 434 -13.73 -23.94 3.12
CA ILE A 434 -12.31 -23.65 3.32
C ILE A 434 -12.15 -22.55 4.39
N LEU A 435 -12.90 -21.45 4.25
CA LEU A 435 -12.92 -20.35 5.22
C LEU A 435 -13.30 -20.85 6.62
N GLU A 436 -14.41 -21.60 6.73
CA GLU A 436 -14.90 -22.12 8.02
C GLU A 436 -13.88 -23.01 8.73
N ARG A 437 -13.11 -23.83 8.00
CA ARG A 437 -12.08 -24.68 8.60
C ARG A 437 -10.87 -23.87 9.03
N SER A 438 -10.41 -22.95 8.18
CA SER A 438 -9.17 -22.20 8.41
C SER A 438 -9.28 -21.20 9.57
N GLU A 439 -10.43 -20.59 9.79
CA GLU A 439 -10.61 -19.62 10.89
C GLU A 439 -10.92 -20.29 12.25
N LYS A 440 -11.32 -21.57 12.26
CA LYS A 440 -11.55 -22.34 13.50
C LYS A 440 -10.25 -22.90 14.12
N THR A 441 -9.17 -23.01 13.34
CA THR A 441 -7.86 -23.45 13.78
C THR A 441 -7.01 -22.25 14.20
#